data_6becb970f80170638850ac208e9ab2ce
#
_entry.id   6becb970f80170638850ac208e9ab2ce
#
_cell.length_a   1.000
_cell.length_b   1.000
_cell.length_c   1.000
_cell.angle_alpha   90.00
_cell.angle_beta   90.00
_cell.angle_gamma   90.00
#
_symmetry.space_group_name_H-M   'P 1'
#
loop_
_entity.id
_entity.type
_entity.pdbx_description
1 polymer ?
#
loop_
_entity_poly.entity_id
_entity_poly.type
_entity_poly.pdbx_seq_one_letter_code
_entity_poly.pdbx_strand_id
1 'polypeptide(L)'
;MHPGPAPVSRSLRLLDTLTLGPARRRRRMTRALRRLDRLDARAPQAPGLPRSWSPVTGPAPVRSRTRQRQLAGLGVLAACFAAPYLLPQVLPARAVSSTTGPLPPRGVGASPHRLVPAVVGPPGSGGFRFEQTQRGSGEPVTYDPCRPVHYVVRLGGAPAAAVAAVRAAAAAVSAASGLRLVEDGMSTEVPRQPRSPYQPGRYGARWAPVLVAWSDPTETPGLKGRVAGLGGSQPWADTRGHLTYVTGAVTLDTPALRDSLGSARGREEVRAVVTHELGHVLGLAHVDDPRQLMAPERSTTTTLADGDRRGLAALGTGACVPGL
;
A
#
# COMPACT_ATOMS: atom_id res chain seq x y z
N MET A 1 51.34 -31.05 -44.54
CA MET A 1 50.91 -30.67 -43.18
C MET A 1 49.87 -29.59 -43.27
N HIS A 2 48.59 -29.94 -43.14
CA HIS A 2 47.48 -28.98 -43.04
C HIS A 2 47.08 -28.83 -41.59
N PRO A 3 46.88 -27.61 -41.04
CA PRO A 3 46.34 -27.43 -39.70
C PRO A 3 44.80 -27.56 -39.74
N GLY A 4 44.26 -28.34 -38.83
CA GLY A 4 42.84 -28.56 -38.64
C GLY A 4 42.12 -27.38 -37.99
N PRO A 5 40.78 -27.29 -38.10
CA PRO A 5 40.00 -26.17 -37.63
C PRO A 5 39.88 -26.13 -36.12
N ALA A 6 39.98 -24.89 -35.56
CA ALA A 6 39.85 -24.60 -34.13
C ALA A 6 38.42 -24.85 -33.59
N PRO A 7 38.25 -25.21 -32.31
CA PRO A 7 36.95 -25.49 -31.76
C PRO A 7 36.17 -24.19 -31.50
N VAL A 8 34.93 -24.12 -32.04
CA VAL A 8 33.95 -23.06 -31.82
C VAL A 8 33.55 -23.02 -30.35
N SER A 9 33.73 -21.89 -29.73
CA SER A 9 33.58 -21.63 -28.31
C SER A 9 32.16 -21.91 -27.81
N ARG A 10 32.08 -22.52 -26.59
CA ARG A 10 30.83 -22.84 -25.87
C ARG A 10 29.96 -21.62 -25.50
N SER A 11 30.45 -20.41 -25.74
CA SER A 11 29.79 -19.14 -25.40
C SER A 11 28.59 -18.78 -26.26
N LEU A 12 28.55 -19.29 -27.53
CA LEU A 12 27.43 -19.00 -28.46
C LEU A 12 26.16 -19.83 -28.18
N ARG A 13 26.27 -20.95 -27.47
CA ARG A 13 25.09 -21.78 -27.16
C ARG A 13 24.29 -21.31 -25.91
N LEU A 14 24.87 -20.48 -25.06
CA LEU A 14 24.21 -19.91 -23.88
C LEU A 14 23.32 -18.70 -24.23
N LEU A 15 23.63 -17.96 -25.28
CA LEU A 15 22.83 -16.80 -25.72
C LEU A 15 21.49 -17.21 -26.36
N ASP A 16 21.43 -18.36 -27.04
CA ASP A 16 20.21 -18.86 -27.69
C ASP A 16 19.14 -19.36 -26.71
N THR A 17 19.54 -19.80 -25.52
CA THR A 17 18.60 -20.26 -24.47
C THR A 17 17.97 -19.11 -23.69
N LEU A 18 18.61 -17.93 -23.62
CA LEU A 18 18.11 -16.76 -22.93
C LEU A 18 17.08 -15.95 -23.73
N THR A 19 17.13 -16.01 -25.07
CA THR A 19 16.23 -15.24 -25.95
C THR A 19 14.89 -15.91 -26.23
N LEU A 20 14.78 -17.23 -26.08
CA LEU A 20 13.53 -17.98 -26.34
C LEU A 20 12.60 -18.05 -25.13
N GLY A 21 13.07 -17.77 -23.92
CA GLY A 21 12.28 -17.79 -22.69
C GLY A 21 11.13 -16.77 -22.69
N PRO A 22 11.35 -15.50 -23.05
CA PRO A 22 10.30 -14.49 -23.13
C PRO A 22 9.23 -14.78 -24.17
N ALA A 23 9.62 -15.30 -25.35
CA ALA A 23 8.68 -15.62 -26.43
C ALA A 23 7.78 -16.83 -26.08
N ARG A 24 8.31 -17.83 -25.40
CA ARG A 24 7.53 -18.98 -24.92
C ARG A 24 6.58 -18.59 -23.79
N ARG A 25 6.96 -17.69 -22.86
CA ARG A 25 6.08 -17.12 -21.84
C ARG A 25 4.94 -16.31 -22.47
N ARG A 26 5.23 -15.45 -23.47
CA ARG A 26 4.19 -14.72 -24.22
C ARG A 26 3.17 -15.64 -24.86
N ARG A 27 3.61 -16.71 -25.54
CA ARG A 27 2.69 -17.69 -26.18
C ARG A 27 1.83 -18.45 -25.19
N ARG A 28 2.35 -18.78 -23.98
CA ARG A 28 1.56 -19.39 -22.91
C ARG A 28 0.53 -18.43 -22.34
N MET A 29 0.89 -17.18 -22.10
CA MET A 29 0.00 -16.14 -21.59
C MET A 29 -1.12 -15.80 -22.57
N THR A 30 -0.82 -15.67 -23.87
CA THR A 30 -1.82 -15.43 -24.91
C THR A 30 -2.80 -16.62 -25.03
N ARG A 31 -2.34 -17.85 -24.84
CA ARG A 31 -3.23 -19.05 -24.83
C ARG A 31 -4.12 -19.08 -23.59
N ALA A 32 -3.60 -18.68 -22.43
CA ALA A 32 -4.38 -18.60 -21.18
C ALA A 32 -5.48 -17.53 -21.28
N LEU A 33 -5.17 -16.35 -21.81
CA LEU A 33 -6.14 -15.27 -22.03
C LEU A 33 -7.26 -15.70 -23.01
N ARG A 34 -6.91 -16.31 -24.14
CA ARG A 34 -7.92 -16.83 -25.09
C ARG A 34 -8.79 -17.95 -24.51
N ARG A 35 -8.30 -18.67 -23.50
CA ARG A 35 -9.10 -19.69 -22.78
C ARG A 35 -10.09 -19.03 -21.82
N LEU A 36 -9.71 -17.95 -21.16
CA LEU A 36 -10.60 -17.14 -20.30
C LEU A 36 -11.71 -16.47 -21.13
N ASP A 37 -11.38 -15.86 -22.27
CA ASP A 37 -12.38 -15.27 -23.19
C ASP A 37 -13.43 -16.30 -23.66
N ARG A 38 -13.02 -17.58 -23.86
CA ARG A 38 -13.95 -18.66 -24.25
C ARG A 38 -14.81 -19.15 -23.09
N LEU A 39 -14.38 -18.99 -21.85
CA LEU A 39 -15.15 -19.34 -20.65
C LEU A 39 -16.19 -18.25 -20.36
N ASP A 40 -15.83 -16.99 -20.52
CA ASP A 40 -16.76 -15.86 -20.40
C ASP A 40 -17.86 -15.89 -21.48
N ALA A 41 -17.51 -16.28 -22.71
CA ALA A 41 -18.48 -16.44 -23.80
C ALA A 41 -19.47 -17.62 -23.61
N ARG A 42 -19.19 -18.52 -22.63
CA ARG A 42 -20.05 -19.67 -22.31
C ARG A 42 -20.82 -19.53 -21.01
N ALA A 43 -20.68 -18.40 -20.29
CA ALA A 43 -21.44 -18.15 -19.08
C ALA A 43 -22.92 -17.90 -19.44
N PRO A 44 -23.90 -18.57 -18.80
CA PRO A 44 -25.30 -18.36 -19.09
C PRO A 44 -25.70 -16.93 -18.68
N GLN A 45 -26.29 -16.20 -19.62
CA GLN A 45 -26.84 -14.88 -19.36
C GLN A 45 -28.03 -14.98 -18.40
N ALA A 46 -27.95 -14.27 -17.28
CA ALA A 46 -29.07 -14.13 -16.36
C ALA A 46 -30.23 -13.36 -17.02
N PRO A 47 -31.50 -13.81 -16.93
CA PRO A 47 -32.62 -13.14 -17.52
C PRO A 47 -33.07 -11.95 -16.67
N GLY A 48 -33.28 -10.80 -17.34
CA GLY A 48 -34.18 -9.76 -16.90
C GLY A 48 -33.63 -8.46 -16.32
N LEU A 49 -33.20 -7.53 -17.19
CA LEU A 49 -33.34 -6.10 -16.92
C LEU A 49 -33.81 -5.38 -18.21
N PRO A 50 -34.70 -4.36 -18.13
CA PRO A 50 -35.36 -3.75 -19.29
C PRO A 50 -34.43 -2.85 -20.10
N ARG A 51 -34.46 -3.03 -21.40
CA ARG A 51 -33.83 -2.16 -22.41
C ARG A 51 -34.61 -0.85 -22.53
N SER A 52 -34.03 0.27 -22.10
CA SER A 52 -34.35 1.58 -22.66
C SER A 52 -33.29 2.62 -22.31
N TRP A 53 -32.22 2.68 -23.07
CA TRP A 53 -31.41 3.91 -23.22
C TRP A 53 -30.85 3.91 -24.63
N SER A 54 -31.34 4.78 -25.47
CA SER A 54 -30.79 5.06 -26.80
C SER A 54 -29.64 6.05 -26.67
N PRO A 55 -28.48 5.83 -27.28
CA PRO A 55 -27.40 6.82 -27.31
C PRO A 55 -27.64 7.85 -28.42
N VAL A 56 -27.51 9.12 -28.07
CA VAL A 56 -27.46 10.26 -28.97
C VAL A 56 -26.21 10.17 -29.84
N THR A 57 -26.41 10.14 -31.16
CA THR A 57 -25.35 10.12 -32.19
C THR A 57 -24.74 11.50 -32.35
N GLY A 58 -23.44 11.65 -31.98
CA GLY A 58 -22.57 12.75 -32.37
C GLY A 58 -21.55 12.29 -33.43
N PRO A 59 -21.05 13.19 -34.32
CA PRO A 59 -20.25 12.80 -35.48
C PRO A 59 -18.87 12.21 -35.13
N ALA A 60 -18.48 11.17 -35.87
CA ALA A 60 -17.26 10.41 -35.67
C ALA A 60 -15.98 11.23 -35.98
N PRO A 61 -14.94 11.13 -35.16
CA PRO A 61 -13.64 11.69 -35.52
C PRO A 61 -12.86 10.77 -36.47
N VAL A 62 -12.25 11.41 -37.47
CA VAL A 62 -11.39 10.84 -38.51
C VAL A 62 -10.17 10.13 -37.89
N ARG A 63 -9.95 8.87 -38.24
CA ARG A 63 -8.80 8.07 -37.86
C ARG A 63 -7.54 8.53 -38.62
N SER A 64 -6.56 9.07 -37.94
CA SER A 64 -5.18 9.14 -38.46
C SER A 64 -4.41 7.86 -38.07
N ARG A 65 -4.09 7.04 -39.07
CA ARG A 65 -3.14 5.93 -38.96
C ARG A 65 -1.73 6.50 -39.02
N THR A 66 -1.04 6.68 -37.90
CA THR A 66 0.44 6.64 -37.90
C THR A 66 0.97 6.52 -36.47
N ARG A 67 1.93 5.57 -36.29
CA ARG A 67 2.79 5.36 -35.09
C ARG A 67 2.22 4.56 -33.95
N GLN A 68 2.08 3.26 -34.18
CA GLN A 68 2.00 2.25 -33.13
C GLN A 68 3.16 1.25 -33.30
N ARG A 69 4.37 1.68 -33.01
CA ARG A 69 5.52 0.77 -32.80
C ARG A 69 6.53 1.47 -31.91
N GLN A 70 6.58 1.04 -30.66
CA GLN A 70 7.61 1.17 -29.62
C GLN A 70 6.95 1.59 -28.31
N LEU A 71 6.54 0.63 -27.51
CA LEU A 71 6.44 0.68 -26.05
C LEU A 71 5.88 -0.68 -25.56
N ALA A 72 6.69 -1.72 -25.73
CA ALA A 72 6.38 -3.06 -25.22
C ALA A 72 7.47 -3.51 -24.24
N GLY A 73 7.61 -2.82 -23.14
CA GLY A 73 8.61 -3.15 -22.13
C GLY A 73 8.27 -2.81 -20.68
N LEU A 74 7.20 -2.06 -20.42
CA LEU A 74 6.89 -1.53 -19.08
C LEU A 74 5.54 -2.03 -18.51
N GLY A 75 4.98 -3.11 -19.04
CA GLY A 75 3.59 -3.51 -18.78
C GLY A 75 3.33 -4.43 -17.57
N VAL A 76 4.24 -4.64 -16.63
CA VAL A 76 4.02 -5.61 -15.52
C VAL A 76 3.77 -4.95 -14.16
N LEU A 77 4.16 -3.69 -13.97
CA LEU A 77 3.96 -2.96 -12.71
C LEU A 77 2.58 -2.26 -12.58
N ALA A 78 1.84 -2.08 -13.67
CA ALA A 78 0.60 -1.29 -13.67
C ALA A 78 -0.64 -2.06 -13.19
N ALA A 79 -0.51 -3.30 -12.73
CA ALA A 79 -1.65 -4.18 -12.50
C ALA A 79 -2.02 -4.41 -11.03
N CYS A 80 -1.29 -3.85 -10.07
CA CYS A 80 -1.48 -4.18 -8.66
C CYS A 80 -2.36 -3.22 -7.86
N PHE A 81 -2.80 -2.09 -8.42
CA PHE A 81 -3.43 -1.03 -7.64
C PHE A 81 -4.85 -0.62 -8.06
N ALA A 82 -5.60 -1.47 -8.75
CA ALA A 82 -6.99 -1.17 -9.09
C ALA A 82 -7.97 -1.87 -8.14
N ALA A 83 -8.36 -1.22 -7.08
CA ALA A 83 -9.52 -1.57 -6.29
C ALA A 83 -10.67 -0.58 -6.55
N PRO A 84 -11.95 -0.99 -6.45
CA PRO A 84 -13.10 -0.17 -6.82
C PRO A 84 -13.38 0.91 -5.78
N TYR A 85 -12.71 2.05 -5.88
CA TYR A 85 -13.10 3.27 -5.17
C TYR A 85 -14.11 4.11 -5.98
N LEU A 86 -15.15 3.46 -6.55
CA LEU A 86 -16.29 4.14 -7.19
C LEU A 86 -17.55 4.11 -6.32
N LEU A 87 -17.40 4.06 -5.00
CA LEU A 87 -18.42 4.52 -4.09
C LEU A 87 -17.84 5.73 -3.36
N PRO A 88 -18.48 6.91 -3.43
CA PRO A 88 -18.11 7.97 -2.51
C PRO A 88 -18.33 7.40 -1.12
N GLN A 89 -17.25 7.14 -0.40
CA GLN A 89 -17.28 6.83 1.01
C GLN A 89 -17.69 8.11 1.77
N VAL A 90 -18.89 8.58 1.50
CA VAL A 90 -19.62 9.48 2.40
C VAL A 90 -20.27 8.59 3.49
N LEU A 91 -19.48 7.71 4.05
CA LEU A 91 -19.71 7.31 5.40
C LEU A 91 -18.96 8.36 6.22
N PRO A 92 -19.68 9.19 7.03
CA PRO A 92 -18.98 10.04 7.98
C PRO A 92 -18.06 9.08 8.75
N ALA A 93 -16.75 9.40 8.76
CA ALA A 93 -15.84 8.73 9.65
C ALA A 93 -16.52 8.77 11.03
N ARG A 94 -17.15 7.69 11.41
CA ARG A 94 -17.66 7.54 12.76
C ARG A 94 -16.41 7.53 13.61
N ALA A 95 -16.04 8.72 14.09
CA ALA A 95 -15.21 8.80 15.26
C ALA A 95 -15.78 7.74 16.19
N VAL A 96 -15.00 6.75 16.59
CA VAL A 96 -15.40 5.79 17.61
C VAL A 96 -15.46 6.58 18.91
N SER A 97 -16.47 7.46 18.96
CA SER A 97 -16.89 8.13 20.17
C SER A 97 -17.61 7.07 20.96
N SER A 98 -17.09 6.79 22.14
CA SER A 98 -17.62 5.82 23.09
C SER A 98 -17.45 4.35 22.69
N THR A 99 -16.21 3.85 22.62
CA THR A 99 -15.97 2.49 23.04
C THR A 99 -16.27 2.44 24.53
N THR A 100 -17.40 1.87 24.90
CA THR A 100 -17.75 1.50 26.30
C THR A 100 -16.81 0.42 26.82
N GLY A 101 -15.65 0.21 26.22
CA GLY A 101 -14.63 -0.74 26.58
C GLY A 101 -13.50 -0.12 27.42
N PRO A 102 -12.71 -0.95 28.09
CA PRO A 102 -11.56 -0.48 28.86
C PRO A 102 -10.57 0.24 27.94
N LEU A 103 -9.93 1.28 28.47
CA LEU A 103 -8.89 2.08 27.80
C LEU A 103 -7.54 1.81 28.46
N PRO A 104 -6.43 2.05 27.76
CA PRO A 104 -5.12 2.04 28.43
C PRO A 104 -5.05 3.12 29.50
N PRO A 105 -4.20 2.96 30.52
CA PRO A 105 -3.94 4.00 31.50
C PRO A 105 -3.47 5.28 30.80
N ARG A 106 -3.95 6.44 31.27
CA ARG A 106 -3.58 7.73 30.71
C ARG A 106 -2.07 7.95 30.80
N GLY A 107 -1.49 8.53 29.77
CA GLY A 107 -0.07 8.89 29.75
C GLY A 107 0.89 7.72 29.53
N VAL A 108 0.41 6.48 29.37
CA VAL A 108 1.29 5.33 29.12
C VAL A 108 2.13 5.55 27.86
N GLY A 109 3.46 5.42 28.02
CA GLY A 109 4.42 5.57 26.93
C GLY A 109 4.65 7.00 26.45
N ALA A 110 4.03 8.01 27.10
CA ALA A 110 4.28 9.42 26.76
C ALA A 110 5.64 9.90 27.28
N SER A 111 6.38 10.61 26.40
CA SER A 111 7.49 11.45 26.78
C SER A 111 7.01 12.89 27.01
N PRO A 112 7.64 13.67 27.90
CA PRO A 112 7.31 15.08 28.05
C PRO A 112 7.65 15.93 26.81
N HIS A 113 8.49 15.42 25.92
CA HIS A 113 8.96 16.10 24.71
C HIS A 113 8.91 15.15 23.51
N ARG A 114 8.92 15.74 22.31
CA ARG A 114 9.06 15.01 21.06
C ARG A 114 10.25 14.06 21.10
N LEU A 115 10.04 12.84 20.59
CA LEU A 115 11.06 11.80 20.57
C LEU A 115 12.11 12.00 19.46
N VAL A 116 11.72 12.67 18.39
CA VAL A 116 12.56 12.97 17.22
C VAL A 116 12.28 14.42 16.81
N PRO A 117 13.28 15.21 16.43
CA PRO A 117 13.06 16.54 15.90
C PRO A 117 12.08 16.54 14.73
N ALA A 118 11.32 17.64 14.58
CA ALA A 118 10.43 17.79 13.42
C ALA A 118 11.24 17.82 12.13
N VAL A 119 10.75 17.12 11.12
CA VAL A 119 11.37 17.09 9.79
C VAL A 119 10.81 18.22 8.95
N VAL A 120 11.68 18.94 8.25
CA VAL A 120 11.28 19.91 7.23
C VAL A 120 11.16 19.16 5.91
N GLY A 121 9.99 19.20 5.30
CA GLY A 121 9.77 18.59 3.99
C GLY A 121 10.61 19.28 2.90
N PRO A 122 10.96 18.59 1.81
CA PRO A 122 11.73 19.16 0.71
C PRO A 122 10.94 20.30 0.05
N PRO A 123 11.62 21.32 -0.51
CA PRO A 123 10.95 22.33 -1.33
C PRO A 123 10.38 21.67 -2.60
N GLY A 124 9.35 22.28 -3.18
CA GLY A 124 8.79 21.79 -4.43
C GLY A 124 7.27 21.79 -4.50
N SER A 125 6.71 21.32 -5.61
CA SER A 125 5.30 21.46 -5.98
C SER A 125 4.47 20.17 -5.97
N GLY A 126 5.00 18.99 -5.64
CA GLY A 126 4.22 17.75 -5.60
C GLY A 126 3.09 17.83 -4.56
N GLY A 127 1.87 17.45 -4.95
CA GLY A 127 0.73 17.45 -4.05
C GLY A 127 0.79 16.30 -3.03
N PHE A 128 0.15 16.51 -1.90
CA PHE A 128 -0.20 15.47 -0.93
C PHE A 128 -1.61 15.75 -0.39
N ARG A 129 -2.23 14.73 0.18
CA ARG A 129 -3.54 14.81 0.84
C ARG A 129 -3.48 14.05 2.14
N PHE A 130 -4.35 14.44 3.08
CA PHE A 130 -4.51 13.73 4.35
C PHE A 130 -5.76 12.86 4.33
N GLU A 131 -5.67 11.68 4.94
CA GLU A 131 -6.82 10.77 5.12
C GLU A 131 -7.92 11.42 5.97
N GLN A 132 -7.52 12.11 7.03
CA GLN A 132 -8.44 12.76 7.94
C GLN A 132 -7.90 14.10 8.41
N THR A 133 -8.82 15.04 8.62
CA THR A 133 -8.51 16.36 9.20
C THR A 133 -9.39 16.62 10.43
N GLN A 134 -8.91 17.46 11.31
CA GLN A 134 -9.62 17.96 12.48
C GLN A 134 -10.85 18.75 12.05
N ARG A 135 -11.95 18.57 12.75
CA ARG A 135 -13.17 19.33 12.49
C ARG A 135 -12.93 20.82 12.77
N GLY A 136 -13.23 21.66 11.80
CA GLY A 136 -13.20 23.12 11.93
C GLY A 136 -11.85 23.79 11.64
N SER A 137 -10.70 23.12 11.84
CA SER A 137 -9.39 23.74 11.53
C SER A 137 -8.81 23.29 10.20
N GLY A 138 -9.20 22.10 9.70
CA GLY A 138 -8.58 21.50 8.52
C GLY A 138 -7.16 20.96 8.76
N GLU A 139 -6.63 21.04 9.96
CA GLU A 139 -5.35 20.41 10.33
C GLU A 139 -5.42 18.89 10.24
N PRO A 140 -4.33 18.20 9.87
CA PRO A 140 -4.36 16.75 9.79
C PRO A 140 -4.59 16.09 11.15
N VAL A 141 -5.25 14.93 11.13
CA VAL A 141 -5.19 14.00 12.27
C VAL A 141 -3.83 13.32 12.25
N THR A 142 -3.12 13.30 13.39
CA THR A 142 -1.73 12.82 13.48
C THR A 142 -1.57 11.81 14.62
N TYR A 143 -0.47 11.04 14.59
CA TYR A 143 0.04 10.39 15.80
C TYR A 143 0.68 11.41 16.75
N ASP A 144 0.71 11.07 18.04
CA ASP A 144 1.41 11.84 19.07
C ASP A 144 2.94 11.71 18.88
N PRO A 145 3.68 12.79 18.53
CA PRO A 145 5.13 12.73 18.32
C PRO A 145 5.93 12.54 19.62
N CYS A 146 5.28 12.58 20.77
CA CYS A 146 5.86 12.31 22.08
C CYS A 146 5.68 10.85 22.52
N ARG A 147 5.15 10.02 21.63
CA ARG A 147 5.01 8.56 21.82
C ARG A 147 5.64 7.83 20.64
N PRO A 148 6.30 6.67 20.86
CA PRO A 148 6.67 5.80 19.76
C PRO A 148 5.41 5.25 19.08
N VAL A 149 5.42 5.20 17.76
CA VAL A 149 4.45 4.42 16.98
C VAL A 149 4.95 2.99 16.95
N HIS A 150 4.47 2.17 17.87
CA HIS A 150 4.82 0.76 17.93
C HIS A 150 4.20 -0.02 16.78
N TYR A 151 4.91 -1.00 16.22
CA TYR A 151 4.35 -1.93 15.24
C TYR A 151 4.80 -3.37 15.48
N VAL A 152 3.96 -4.31 15.06
CA VAL A 152 4.23 -5.76 15.07
C VAL A 152 4.02 -6.34 13.69
N VAL A 153 4.71 -7.44 13.37
CA VAL A 153 4.63 -8.10 12.08
C VAL A 153 4.01 -9.49 12.22
N ARG A 154 3.01 -9.79 11.38
CA ARG A 154 2.45 -11.13 11.19
C ARG A 154 2.78 -11.62 9.79
N LEU A 155 3.45 -12.77 9.67
CA LEU A 155 3.89 -13.27 8.37
C LEU A 155 2.76 -13.90 7.52
N GLY A 156 1.73 -14.50 8.12
CA GLY A 156 0.58 -15.02 7.37
C GLY A 156 0.93 -15.85 6.13
N GLY A 157 1.99 -16.69 6.22
CA GLY A 157 2.50 -17.49 5.11
C GLY A 157 3.50 -16.79 4.17
N ALA A 158 3.83 -15.52 4.41
CA ALA A 158 4.91 -14.84 3.69
C ALA A 158 6.30 -15.36 4.12
N PRO A 159 7.31 -15.33 3.22
CA PRO A 159 8.67 -15.73 3.56
C PRO A 159 9.30 -14.75 4.57
N ALA A 160 10.33 -15.19 5.29
CA ALA A 160 11.02 -14.37 6.30
C ALA A 160 11.60 -13.05 5.72
N ALA A 161 11.96 -13.02 4.44
CA ALA A 161 12.41 -11.83 3.73
C ALA A 161 11.39 -10.66 3.76
N ALA A 162 10.11 -10.96 3.98
CA ALA A 162 9.03 -9.96 4.14
C ALA A 162 9.28 -9.02 5.32
N VAL A 163 9.88 -9.50 6.41
CA VAL A 163 10.20 -8.67 7.59
C VAL A 163 11.19 -7.57 7.23
N ALA A 164 12.20 -7.87 6.40
CA ALA A 164 13.17 -6.87 5.96
C ALA A 164 12.53 -5.75 5.14
N ALA A 165 11.55 -6.08 4.29
CA ALA A 165 10.79 -5.09 3.53
C ALA A 165 9.97 -4.17 4.46
N VAL A 166 9.32 -4.74 5.49
CA VAL A 166 8.57 -3.95 6.49
C VAL A 166 9.49 -3.03 7.27
N ARG A 167 10.64 -3.52 7.76
CA ARG A 167 11.63 -2.71 8.48
C ARG A 167 12.15 -1.54 7.65
N ALA A 168 12.50 -1.81 6.40
CA ALA A 168 12.99 -0.79 5.48
C ALA A 168 11.91 0.27 5.17
N ALA A 169 10.65 -0.13 5.00
CA ALA A 169 9.53 0.77 4.80
C ALA A 169 9.25 1.62 6.06
N ALA A 170 9.22 1.00 7.25
CA ALA A 170 9.06 1.69 8.54
C ALA A 170 10.16 2.72 8.78
N ALA A 171 11.41 2.39 8.46
CA ALA A 171 12.53 3.32 8.55
C ALA A 171 12.35 4.52 7.59
N ALA A 172 11.89 4.28 6.36
CA ALA A 172 11.67 5.34 5.37
C ALA A 172 10.57 6.33 5.80
N VAL A 173 9.42 5.82 6.25
CA VAL A 173 8.33 6.72 6.70
C VAL A 173 8.65 7.39 8.04
N SER A 174 9.40 6.72 8.94
CA SER A 174 9.89 7.33 10.18
C SER A 174 10.83 8.50 9.90
N ALA A 175 11.80 8.32 9.00
CA ALA A 175 12.75 9.36 8.61
C ALA A 175 12.04 10.55 7.93
N ALA A 176 11.02 10.29 7.11
CA ALA A 176 10.30 11.33 6.37
C ALA A 176 9.32 12.11 7.26
N SER A 177 8.75 11.47 8.30
CA SER A 177 7.77 12.11 9.18
C SER A 177 8.36 12.70 10.44
N GLY A 178 9.51 12.23 10.92
CA GLY A 178 10.03 12.55 12.26
C GLY A 178 9.19 11.90 13.37
N LEU A 179 8.36 10.91 13.06
CA LEU A 179 7.72 10.05 14.04
C LEU A 179 8.59 8.82 14.30
N ARG A 180 8.77 8.45 15.56
CA ARG A 180 9.58 7.30 15.92
C ARG A 180 8.77 6.01 15.79
N LEU A 181 9.01 5.22 14.74
CA LEU A 181 8.45 3.88 14.59
C LEU A 181 9.34 2.86 15.31
N VAL A 182 8.74 1.95 16.10
CA VAL A 182 9.44 0.94 16.90
C VAL A 182 8.83 -0.44 16.65
N GLU A 183 9.67 -1.40 16.23
CA GLU A 183 9.27 -2.79 16.06
C GLU A 183 9.20 -3.52 17.41
N ASP A 184 8.05 -4.10 17.73
CA ASP A 184 7.85 -4.93 18.92
C ASP A 184 7.94 -6.44 18.62
N GLY A 185 8.37 -6.77 17.40
CA GLY A 185 8.59 -8.15 16.98
C GLY A 185 7.41 -8.77 16.23
N MET A 186 7.28 -10.09 16.36
CA MET A 186 6.28 -10.87 15.64
C MET A 186 4.95 -10.94 16.39
N SER A 187 3.84 -11.03 15.64
CA SER A 187 2.50 -11.20 16.19
C SER A 187 1.76 -12.37 15.54
N THR A 188 0.89 -12.99 16.29
CA THR A 188 -0.10 -13.98 15.82
C THR A 188 -1.48 -13.36 15.61
N GLU A 189 -1.63 -12.03 15.79
CA GLU A 189 -2.90 -11.35 15.58
C GLU A 189 -3.37 -11.49 14.15
N VAL A 190 -4.57 -12.03 13.95
CA VAL A 190 -5.24 -12.12 12.65
C VAL A 190 -5.82 -10.75 12.29
N PRO A 191 -5.61 -10.23 11.07
CA PRO A 191 -6.20 -8.97 10.64
C PRO A 191 -7.71 -9.05 10.65
N ARG A 192 -8.37 -8.07 11.27
CA ARG A 192 -9.83 -7.99 11.38
C ARG A 192 -10.28 -6.53 11.25
N GLN A 193 -11.48 -6.33 10.71
CA GLN A 193 -12.15 -5.04 10.68
C GLN A 193 -13.56 -5.16 11.29
N PRO A 194 -13.89 -4.36 12.31
CA PRO A 194 -13.03 -3.39 13.00
C PRO A 194 -11.99 -4.07 13.91
N ARG A 195 -10.83 -3.44 14.06
CA ARG A 195 -9.78 -3.87 14.99
C ARG A 195 -9.89 -3.11 16.30
N SER A 196 -9.84 -3.82 17.46
CA SER A 196 -9.81 -3.14 18.75
C SER A 196 -8.54 -2.33 18.95
N PRO A 197 -8.62 -1.03 19.30
CA PRO A 197 -7.44 -0.20 19.54
C PRO A 197 -6.76 -0.50 20.89
N TYR A 198 -7.42 -1.22 21.78
CA TYR A 198 -6.89 -1.66 23.06
C TYR A 198 -7.09 -3.16 23.23
N GLN A 199 -5.98 -3.88 23.39
CA GLN A 199 -5.95 -5.34 23.49
C GLN A 199 -5.03 -5.77 24.66
N PRO A 200 -5.41 -5.51 25.93
CA PRO A 200 -4.53 -5.72 27.09
C PRO A 200 -4.04 -7.15 27.25
N GLY A 201 -4.86 -8.13 26.91
CA GLY A 201 -4.50 -9.55 26.97
C GLY A 201 -3.42 -9.95 25.93
N ARG A 202 -3.17 -9.13 24.91
CA ARG A 202 -2.15 -9.39 23.87
C ARG A 202 -0.95 -8.45 23.99
N TYR A 203 -1.18 -7.18 24.23
CA TYR A 203 -0.16 -6.14 24.16
C TYR A 203 0.08 -5.40 25.47
N GLY A 204 -0.55 -5.84 26.58
CA GLY A 204 -0.45 -5.18 27.88
C GLY A 204 -1.27 -3.88 27.97
N ALA A 205 -1.01 -3.10 28.99
CA ALA A 205 -1.79 -1.90 29.33
C ALA A 205 -1.36 -0.69 28.47
N ARG A 206 -1.43 -0.80 27.15
CA ARG A 206 -1.09 0.25 26.17
C ARG A 206 -1.99 0.16 24.95
N TRP A 207 -1.97 1.18 24.09
CA TRP A 207 -2.60 1.09 22.79
C TRP A 207 -2.00 -0.07 21.99
N ALA A 208 -2.84 -0.79 21.26
CA ALA A 208 -2.39 -1.89 20.41
C ALA A 208 -1.41 -1.32 19.34
N PRO A 209 -0.24 -1.96 19.13
CA PRO A 209 0.69 -1.52 18.10
C PRO A 209 0.04 -1.59 16.72
N VAL A 210 0.56 -0.85 15.75
CA VAL A 210 0.18 -1.01 14.34
C VAL A 210 0.44 -2.45 13.93
N LEU A 211 -0.56 -3.12 13.38
CA LEU A 211 -0.43 -4.48 12.87
C LEU A 211 -0.01 -4.45 11.41
N VAL A 212 1.17 -4.94 11.06
CA VAL A 212 1.56 -5.20 9.68
C VAL A 212 1.40 -6.69 9.42
N ALA A 213 0.30 -7.07 8.78
CA ALA A 213 -0.08 -8.45 8.57
C ALA A 213 0.00 -8.83 7.09
N TRP A 214 0.65 -9.94 6.81
CA TRP A 214 0.52 -10.66 5.56
C TRP A 214 -0.69 -11.59 5.66
N SER A 215 -1.54 -11.58 4.63
CA SER A 215 -2.82 -12.27 4.61
C SER A 215 -3.15 -12.71 3.18
N ASP A 216 -4.34 -13.22 2.97
CA ASP A 216 -4.86 -13.56 1.64
C ASP A 216 -6.32 -13.11 1.49
N PRO A 217 -6.88 -13.13 0.26
CA PRO A 217 -8.27 -12.73 0.03
C PRO A 217 -9.33 -13.59 0.72
N THR A 218 -8.97 -14.76 1.24
CA THR A 218 -9.88 -15.61 2.03
C THR A 218 -9.99 -15.10 3.45
N GLU A 219 -8.85 -14.81 4.08
CA GLU A 219 -8.78 -14.27 5.43
C GLU A 219 -9.19 -12.79 5.47
N THR A 220 -8.79 -12.02 4.44
CA THR A 220 -9.09 -10.58 4.32
C THR A 220 -9.79 -10.30 2.98
N PRO A 221 -11.13 -10.33 2.93
CA PRO A 221 -11.88 -10.14 1.66
C PRO A 221 -11.61 -8.82 0.93
N GLY A 222 -11.14 -7.79 1.62
CA GLY A 222 -10.73 -6.51 1.02
C GLY A 222 -9.53 -6.61 0.06
N LEU A 223 -8.75 -7.70 0.13
CA LEU A 223 -7.64 -7.99 -0.79
C LEU A 223 -8.09 -8.63 -2.11
N LYS A 224 -9.40 -8.90 -2.31
CA LYS A 224 -9.89 -9.51 -3.54
C LYS A 224 -9.59 -8.64 -4.76
N GLY A 225 -9.19 -9.29 -5.85
CA GLY A 225 -8.93 -8.63 -7.12
C GLY A 225 -7.46 -8.24 -7.28
N ARG A 226 -7.17 -6.96 -7.46
CA ARG A 226 -5.82 -6.44 -7.76
C ARG A 226 -5.26 -5.58 -6.62
N VAL A 227 -5.73 -5.82 -5.39
CA VAL A 227 -5.32 -5.09 -4.20
C VAL A 227 -4.09 -5.75 -3.60
N ALA A 228 -2.94 -5.06 -3.64
CA ALA A 228 -1.67 -5.56 -3.10
C ALA A 228 -1.57 -5.33 -1.59
N GLY A 229 -2.24 -4.31 -1.07
CA GLY A 229 -2.25 -3.96 0.34
C GLY A 229 -3.45 -3.09 0.72
N LEU A 230 -3.65 -2.93 2.01
CA LEU A 230 -4.63 -2.04 2.64
C LEU A 230 -3.97 -1.45 3.88
N GLY A 231 -3.94 -0.13 4.00
CA GLY A 231 -3.38 0.58 5.15
C GLY A 231 -4.36 1.57 5.74
N GLY A 232 -4.26 1.84 7.05
CA GLY A 232 -5.04 2.88 7.68
C GLY A 232 -4.91 2.89 9.20
N SER A 233 -5.39 3.97 9.82
CA SER A 233 -5.31 4.18 11.26
C SER A 233 -6.66 4.50 11.89
N GLN A 234 -6.73 4.28 13.19
CA GLN A 234 -7.91 4.57 14.01
C GLN A 234 -7.62 5.79 14.89
N PRO A 235 -8.41 6.86 14.73
CA PRO A 235 -8.32 8.00 15.61
C PRO A 235 -9.05 7.74 16.94
N TRP A 236 -8.55 8.34 18.00
CA TRP A 236 -9.19 8.51 19.28
C TRP A 236 -9.58 9.97 19.47
N ALA A 237 -10.78 10.24 19.95
CA ALA A 237 -11.25 11.58 20.26
C ALA A 237 -11.05 11.87 21.75
N ASP A 238 -10.40 12.98 22.08
CA ASP A 238 -10.39 13.51 23.44
C ASP A 238 -11.75 14.11 23.83
N THR A 239 -11.87 14.59 25.07
CA THR A 239 -13.12 15.20 25.61
C THR A 239 -13.54 16.48 24.86
N ARG A 240 -12.65 17.10 24.09
CA ARG A 240 -12.91 18.28 23.25
C ARG A 240 -13.22 17.90 21.80
N GLY A 241 -13.16 16.63 21.47
CA GLY A 241 -13.36 16.10 20.12
C GLY A 241 -12.13 16.20 19.22
N HIS A 242 -10.94 16.54 19.77
CA HIS A 242 -9.69 16.50 19.03
C HIS A 242 -9.29 15.05 18.76
N LEU A 243 -8.94 14.75 17.51
CA LEU A 243 -8.63 13.41 17.03
C LEU A 243 -7.11 13.18 17.03
N THR A 244 -6.69 12.02 17.55
CA THR A 244 -5.29 11.57 17.51
C THR A 244 -5.26 10.10 17.09
N TYR A 245 -4.42 9.74 16.12
CA TYR A 245 -4.23 8.33 15.77
C TYR A 245 -3.56 7.58 16.93
N VAL A 246 -4.09 6.42 17.28
CA VAL A 246 -3.60 5.62 18.42
C VAL A 246 -3.13 4.23 18.01
N THR A 247 -3.62 3.72 16.87
CA THR A 247 -3.27 2.41 16.29
C THR A 247 -3.63 2.39 14.82
N GLY A 248 -3.23 1.35 14.12
CA GLY A 248 -3.55 1.14 12.71
C GLY A 248 -3.31 -0.31 12.29
N ALA A 249 -3.53 -0.57 11.02
CA ALA A 249 -3.19 -1.83 10.42
C ALA A 249 -2.75 -1.64 8.96
N VAL A 250 -1.80 -2.47 8.54
CA VAL A 250 -1.46 -2.75 7.15
C VAL A 250 -1.77 -4.23 6.91
N THR A 251 -2.48 -4.53 5.85
CA THR A 251 -2.72 -5.91 5.41
C THR A 251 -2.20 -6.06 3.99
N LEU A 252 -1.33 -7.03 3.75
CA LEU A 252 -0.61 -7.26 2.48
C LEU A 252 -1.04 -8.58 1.87
N ASP A 253 -1.28 -8.59 0.56
CA ASP A 253 -1.67 -9.81 -0.17
C ASP A 253 -0.46 -10.73 -0.36
N THR A 254 -0.39 -11.80 0.45
CA THR A 254 0.69 -12.79 0.39
C THR A 254 0.76 -13.50 -0.98
N PRO A 255 -0.34 -14.02 -1.56
CA PRO A 255 -0.33 -14.60 -2.91
C PRO A 255 0.20 -13.65 -3.99
N ALA A 256 -0.14 -12.38 -3.93
CA ALA A 256 0.27 -11.40 -4.94
C ALA A 256 1.75 -11.02 -4.83
N LEU A 257 2.31 -10.96 -3.62
CA LEU A 257 3.61 -10.35 -3.35
C LEU A 257 4.74 -11.33 -3.06
N ARG A 258 4.43 -12.58 -2.61
CA ARG A 258 5.45 -13.52 -2.12
C ARG A 258 6.53 -13.87 -3.13
N ASP A 259 6.17 -14.06 -4.40
CA ASP A 259 7.11 -14.46 -5.44
C ASP A 259 8.08 -13.32 -5.80
N SER A 260 7.63 -12.07 -5.65
CA SER A 260 8.46 -10.87 -5.85
C SER A 260 9.61 -10.79 -4.85
N LEU A 261 9.42 -11.30 -3.63
CA LEU A 261 10.47 -11.31 -2.59
C LEU A 261 11.71 -12.15 -2.97
N GLY A 262 11.63 -13.01 -3.97
CA GLY A 262 12.73 -13.83 -4.47
C GLY A 262 13.80 -13.08 -5.28
N SER A 263 13.52 -11.85 -5.75
CA SER A 263 14.46 -11.06 -6.56
C SER A 263 14.76 -9.70 -5.91
N ALA A 264 15.92 -9.10 -6.24
CA ALA A 264 16.27 -7.77 -5.73
C ALA A 264 15.23 -6.72 -6.12
N ARG A 265 14.86 -6.68 -7.41
CA ARG A 265 13.85 -5.75 -7.92
C ARG A 265 12.48 -5.97 -7.27
N GLY A 266 12.05 -7.23 -7.15
CA GLY A 266 10.76 -7.54 -6.52
C GLY A 266 10.73 -7.16 -5.04
N ARG A 267 11.85 -7.28 -4.31
CA ARG A 267 11.94 -6.78 -2.92
C ARG A 267 11.78 -5.25 -2.86
N GLU A 268 12.30 -4.51 -3.84
CA GLU A 268 12.07 -3.05 -3.92
C GLU A 268 10.60 -2.74 -4.18
N GLU A 269 9.94 -3.47 -5.06
CA GLU A 269 8.52 -3.34 -5.36
C GLU A 269 7.66 -3.64 -4.12
N VAL A 270 7.95 -4.74 -3.41
CA VAL A 270 7.26 -5.07 -2.14
C VAL A 270 7.48 -3.99 -1.09
N ARG A 271 8.73 -3.50 -0.94
CA ARG A 271 9.02 -2.38 -0.03
C ARG A 271 8.21 -1.13 -0.39
N ALA A 272 8.07 -0.83 -1.68
CA ALA A 272 7.27 0.31 -2.14
C ALA A 272 5.79 0.16 -1.73
N VAL A 273 5.19 -1.03 -1.91
CA VAL A 273 3.84 -1.33 -1.44
C VAL A 273 3.73 -1.11 0.07
N VAL A 274 4.63 -1.70 0.87
CA VAL A 274 4.60 -1.52 2.33
C VAL A 274 4.78 -0.07 2.74
N THR A 275 5.62 0.70 2.03
CA THR A 275 5.84 2.13 2.30
C THR A 275 4.57 2.94 1.99
N HIS A 276 3.87 2.63 0.91
CA HIS A 276 2.59 3.21 0.53
C HIS A 276 1.54 2.96 1.63
N GLU A 277 1.37 1.71 2.05
CA GLU A 277 0.40 1.35 3.10
C GLU A 277 0.74 1.98 4.47
N LEU A 278 2.02 2.09 4.81
CA LEU A 278 2.45 2.82 6.00
C LEU A 278 2.25 4.34 5.86
N GLY A 279 2.27 4.88 4.64
CA GLY A 279 1.85 6.25 4.35
C GLY A 279 0.40 6.50 4.78
N HIS A 280 -0.53 5.58 4.43
CA HIS A 280 -1.92 5.61 4.89
C HIS A 280 -2.03 5.48 6.42
N VAL A 281 -1.24 4.60 7.03
CA VAL A 281 -1.20 4.47 8.49
C VAL A 281 -0.79 5.80 9.14
N LEU A 282 0.19 6.51 8.60
CA LEU A 282 0.57 7.80 9.17
C LEU A 282 -0.42 8.93 8.85
N GLY A 283 -1.30 8.74 7.86
CA GLY A 283 -2.40 9.67 7.54
C GLY A 283 -2.33 10.31 6.16
N LEU A 284 -1.49 9.83 5.24
CA LEU A 284 -1.52 10.24 3.84
C LEU A 284 -2.67 9.59 3.10
N ALA A 285 -3.40 10.36 2.31
CA ALA A 285 -4.35 9.87 1.32
C ALA A 285 -3.73 9.75 -0.07
N HIS A 286 -4.45 9.09 -0.97
CA HIS A 286 -4.07 9.01 -2.38
C HIS A 286 -4.01 10.39 -3.06
N VAL A 287 -3.13 10.51 -4.05
CA VAL A 287 -3.00 11.67 -4.94
C VAL A 287 -2.98 11.23 -6.39
N ASP A 288 -3.49 12.07 -7.28
CA ASP A 288 -3.61 11.73 -8.72
C ASP A 288 -2.29 11.88 -9.50
N ASP A 289 -1.21 12.35 -8.86
CA ASP A 289 0.11 12.48 -9.50
C ASP A 289 0.86 11.14 -9.51
N PRO A 290 1.06 10.50 -10.68
CA PRO A 290 1.72 9.21 -10.78
C PRO A 290 3.22 9.23 -10.40
N ARG A 291 3.81 10.41 -10.22
CA ARG A 291 5.19 10.58 -9.74
C ARG A 291 5.31 10.45 -8.22
N GLN A 292 4.20 10.45 -7.49
CA GLN A 292 4.16 10.23 -6.06
C GLN A 292 3.96 8.74 -5.75
N LEU A 293 4.54 8.26 -4.65
CA LEU A 293 4.33 6.90 -4.21
C LEU A 293 2.87 6.68 -3.77
N MET A 294 2.21 7.71 -3.25
CA MET A 294 0.79 7.66 -2.83
C MET A 294 -0.20 7.74 -3.99
N ALA A 295 0.23 7.56 -5.26
CA ALA A 295 -0.69 7.40 -6.38
C ALA A 295 -1.33 6.00 -6.36
N PRO A 296 -2.68 5.87 -6.50
CA PRO A 296 -3.39 4.61 -6.29
C PRO A 296 -3.11 3.56 -7.38
N GLU A 297 -2.93 3.95 -8.64
CA GLU A 297 -2.93 2.98 -9.76
C GLU A 297 -1.72 3.06 -10.70
N ARG A 298 -0.94 4.12 -10.68
CA ARG A 298 0.06 4.43 -11.71
C ARG A 298 1.34 5.03 -11.16
N SER A 299 1.70 4.70 -9.92
CA SER A 299 2.99 5.18 -9.42
C SER A 299 4.13 4.64 -10.28
N THR A 300 4.99 5.54 -10.73
CA THR A 300 6.20 5.22 -11.49
C THR A 300 7.43 5.14 -10.61
N THR A 301 7.28 5.36 -9.30
CA THR A 301 8.35 5.34 -8.31
C THR A 301 8.17 4.20 -7.31
N THR A 302 9.29 3.69 -6.78
CA THR A 302 9.35 2.72 -5.67
C THR A 302 9.82 3.36 -4.36
N THR A 303 9.95 4.68 -4.33
CA THR A 303 10.39 5.46 -3.17
C THR A 303 9.49 6.66 -2.94
N LEU A 304 9.47 7.18 -1.71
CA LEU A 304 8.77 8.42 -1.39
C LEU A 304 9.27 9.55 -2.28
N ALA A 305 8.38 10.19 -3.02
CA ALA A 305 8.67 11.38 -3.78
C ALA A 305 8.49 12.64 -2.91
N ASP A 306 8.74 13.81 -3.47
CA ASP A 306 8.76 15.06 -2.70
C ASP A 306 7.40 15.43 -2.10
N GLY A 307 6.30 15.14 -2.80
CA GLY A 307 4.96 15.36 -2.25
C GLY A 307 4.69 14.45 -1.06
N ASP A 308 5.02 13.15 -1.19
CA ASP A 308 4.87 12.17 -0.11
C ASP A 308 5.67 12.60 1.13
N ARG A 309 6.93 13.03 0.93
CA ARG A 309 7.82 13.50 2.01
C ARG A 309 7.30 14.76 2.69
N ARG A 310 6.75 15.73 1.92
CA ARG A 310 6.14 16.94 2.50
C ARG A 310 4.92 16.58 3.33
N GLY A 311 4.06 15.71 2.82
CA GLY A 311 2.88 15.25 3.55
C GLY A 311 3.25 14.52 4.84
N LEU A 312 4.24 13.60 4.79
CA LEU A 312 4.74 12.91 5.97
C LEU A 312 5.37 13.87 6.98
N ALA A 313 6.18 14.83 6.54
CA ALA A 313 6.75 15.84 7.40
C ALA A 313 5.66 16.68 8.11
N ALA A 314 4.60 17.06 7.38
CA ALA A 314 3.46 17.77 7.96
C ALA A 314 2.72 16.91 9.00
N LEU A 315 2.51 15.62 8.73
CA LEU A 315 1.92 14.68 9.70
C LEU A 315 2.78 14.51 10.95
N GLY A 316 4.08 14.70 10.83
CA GLY A 316 5.01 14.67 11.94
C GLY A 316 4.99 15.92 12.84
N THR A 317 4.35 17.02 12.45
CA THR A 317 4.36 18.28 13.24
C THR A 317 3.31 18.33 14.35
N GLY A 318 2.51 17.31 14.55
CA GLY A 318 1.47 17.25 15.58
C GLY A 318 1.96 17.63 16.98
N ALA A 319 1.05 18.08 17.82
CA ALA A 319 1.32 18.40 19.21
C ALA A 319 1.44 17.13 20.06
N CYS A 320 2.19 17.21 21.19
CA CYS A 320 2.17 16.17 22.19
C CYS A 320 0.79 16.07 22.87
N VAL A 321 0.31 14.87 23.11
CA VAL A 321 -0.99 14.57 23.74
C VAL A 321 -0.75 13.78 25.04
N PRO A 322 -0.36 14.44 26.14
CA PRO A 322 0.05 13.74 27.38
C PRO A 322 -1.06 12.89 28.00
N GLY A 323 -2.30 13.29 27.78
CA GLY A 323 -3.49 12.62 28.34
C GLY A 323 -4.03 11.45 27.53
N LEU A 324 -3.37 11.11 26.42
CA LEU A 324 -3.80 10.01 25.54
C LEU A 324 -3.54 8.64 26.18
#